data_a7ee4a9d18867827407aa6cea390aca1
#
_entry.id   a7ee4a9d18867827407aa6cea390aca1
#
_cell.length_a   1.000
_cell.length_b   1.000
_cell.length_c   1.000
_cell.angle_alpha   90.00
_cell.angle_beta   90.00
_cell.angle_gamma   90.00
#
_symmetry.space_group_name_H-M   'P 1'
#
loop_
_entity.id
_entity.type
_entity.pdbx_description
1 polymer ?
#
loop_
_entity_poly.entity_id
_entity_poly.type
_entity_poly.pdbx_seq_one_letter_code
_entity_poly.pdbx_strand_id
1 'polypeptide(L)'
;NKKRPTGISYAAFGNLWPHFAPFIYDDYIVKKIDKKFIAPLDLSDNTGSPDTLCSAIGAMNPTHEANGDKEFVEAVKFATVILNNLINHEIKNYEEEKEVKEIYEKSINKEIIVLDKHLHFTDYLPGTEAIYVIFPSNRGGYSAQGVPINSDTVELKRPFPLSWTEELPEY
;
A
#
# COMPACT_ATOMS: atom_id res chain seq x y z
N ASN A 1 -9.24 -0.53 27.95
CA ASN A 1 -8.48 -0.14 26.76
C ASN A 1 -9.42 -0.09 25.55
N LYS A 2 -9.30 0.94 24.73
CA LYS A 2 -10.06 1.08 23.47
C LYS A 2 -9.61 -0.02 22.51
N LYS A 3 -10.58 -0.66 21.82
CA LYS A 3 -10.30 -1.73 20.87
C LYS A 3 -10.62 -1.29 19.44
N ARG A 4 -9.88 -1.83 18.48
CA ARG A 4 -10.19 -1.77 17.05
C ARG A 4 -11.47 -2.56 16.74
N PRO A 5 -12.14 -2.31 15.62
CA PRO A 5 -13.29 -3.13 15.17
C PRO A 5 -12.96 -4.63 15.07
N THR A 6 -11.70 -4.98 14.86
CA THR A 6 -11.17 -6.35 14.84
C THR A 6 -11.07 -7.01 16.21
N GLY A 7 -11.36 -6.27 17.31
CA GLY A 7 -11.22 -6.74 18.69
C GLY A 7 -9.82 -6.56 19.28
N ILE A 8 -8.83 -6.20 18.49
CA ILE A 8 -7.44 -5.97 18.92
C ILE A 8 -7.36 -4.65 19.69
N SER A 9 -6.61 -4.60 20.79
CA SER A 9 -6.36 -3.36 21.52
C SER A 9 -5.46 -2.43 20.70
N TYR A 10 -5.66 -1.12 20.84
CA TYR A 10 -4.73 -0.15 20.31
C TYR A 10 -3.43 -0.16 21.14
N ALA A 11 -2.29 -0.21 20.48
CA ALA A 11 -0.99 0.13 21.05
C ALA A 11 -0.84 1.65 21.18
N ALA A 12 0.27 2.11 21.76
CA ALA A 12 0.48 3.54 21.99
C ALA A 12 0.36 4.36 20.68
N PHE A 13 1.04 3.92 19.63
CA PHE A 13 1.01 4.63 18.33
C PHE A 13 -0.36 4.56 17.66
N GLY A 14 -1.01 3.41 17.70
CA GLY A 14 -2.38 3.24 17.18
C GLY A 14 -3.42 4.10 17.88
N ASN A 15 -3.22 4.41 19.16
CA ASN A 15 -4.06 5.39 19.87
C ASN A 15 -3.82 6.83 19.42
N LEU A 16 -2.59 7.20 19.09
CA LEU A 16 -2.23 8.56 18.68
C LEU A 16 -2.61 8.87 17.24
N TRP A 17 -2.45 7.90 16.34
CA TRP A 17 -2.66 8.07 14.92
C TRP A 17 -4.03 8.68 14.54
N PRO A 18 -5.19 8.14 14.95
CA PRO A 18 -6.49 8.68 14.59
C PRO A 18 -6.78 10.06 15.18
N HIS A 19 -6.01 10.51 16.18
CA HIS A 19 -6.17 11.82 16.79
C HIS A 19 -5.34 12.90 16.10
N PHE A 20 -4.13 12.59 15.64
CA PHE A 20 -3.20 13.59 15.11
C PHE A 20 -3.09 13.58 13.59
N ALA A 21 -3.15 12.42 12.95
CA ALA A 21 -2.99 12.31 11.51
C ALA A 21 -4.04 13.09 10.70
N PRO A 22 -5.34 13.17 11.09
CA PRO A 22 -6.34 13.95 10.35
C PRO A 22 -6.09 15.47 10.30
N PHE A 23 -5.23 16.01 11.16
CA PHE A 23 -4.84 17.42 11.11
C PHE A 23 -3.78 17.71 10.02
N ILE A 24 -3.14 16.65 9.50
CA ILE A 24 -2.00 16.76 8.59
C ILE A 24 -2.33 16.15 7.21
N TYR A 25 -3.11 15.08 7.19
CA TYR A 25 -3.36 14.25 6.02
C TYR A 25 -4.84 14.10 5.71
N ASP A 26 -5.17 13.90 4.43
CA ASP A 26 -6.51 13.53 3.97
C ASP A 26 -6.99 12.23 4.64
N ASP A 27 -8.30 12.13 4.92
CA ASP A 27 -8.94 10.98 5.56
C ASP A 27 -8.65 9.65 4.83
N TYR A 28 -8.53 9.70 3.49
CA TYR A 28 -8.14 8.54 2.68
C TYR A 28 -6.73 8.04 3.07
N ILE A 29 -5.75 8.94 3.16
CA ILE A 29 -4.37 8.61 3.53
C ILE A 29 -4.32 8.07 4.97
N VAL A 30 -5.04 8.72 5.89
CA VAL A 30 -5.11 8.29 7.29
C VAL A 30 -5.61 6.84 7.39
N LYS A 31 -6.68 6.50 6.67
CA LYS A 31 -7.24 5.13 6.66
C LYS A 31 -6.34 4.11 5.98
N LYS A 32 -5.70 4.47 4.87
CA LYS A 32 -4.77 3.59 4.15
C LYS A 32 -3.55 3.25 5.01
N ILE A 33 -2.92 4.24 5.63
CA ILE A 33 -1.79 4.04 6.53
C ILE A 33 -2.21 3.27 7.79
N ASP A 34 -3.39 3.56 8.34
CA ASP A 34 -3.90 2.78 9.47
C ASP A 34 -4.04 1.30 9.11
N LYS A 35 -4.69 0.98 7.97
CA LYS A 35 -4.89 -0.41 7.51
C LYS A 35 -3.56 -1.12 7.22
N LYS A 36 -2.65 -0.46 6.47
CA LYS A 36 -1.44 -1.10 5.94
C LYS A 36 -0.28 -1.16 6.93
N PHE A 37 -0.25 -0.24 7.91
CA PHE A 37 0.90 -0.07 8.77
C PHE A 37 0.55 -0.09 10.27
N ILE A 38 -0.39 0.77 10.70
CA ILE A 38 -0.62 0.95 12.15
C ILE A 38 -1.35 -0.26 12.76
N ALA A 39 -2.36 -0.80 12.07
CA ALA A 39 -3.11 -1.96 12.57
C ALA A 39 -2.26 -3.24 12.67
N PRO A 40 -1.37 -3.57 11.72
CA PRO A 40 -0.38 -4.64 11.88
C PRO A 40 0.56 -4.43 13.09
N LEU A 41 1.03 -3.19 13.32
CA LEU A 41 1.85 -2.88 14.50
C LEU A 41 1.08 -3.12 15.81
N ASP A 42 -0.18 -2.65 15.90
CA ASP A 42 -1.03 -2.90 17.07
C ASP A 42 -1.25 -4.40 17.30
N LEU A 43 -1.44 -5.18 16.23
CA LEU A 43 -1.57 -6.63 16.32
C LEU A 43 -0.29 -7.27 16.87
N SER A 44 0.86 -6.93 16.30
CA SER A 44 2.15 -7.46 16.74
C SER A 44 2.43 -7.12 18.20
N ASP A 45 2.23 -5.86 18.61
CA ASP A 45 2.48 -5.38 19.97
C ASP A 45 1.59 -6.08 21.00
N ASN A 46 0.31 -6.29 20.70
CA ASN A 46 -0.65 -6.86 21.64
C ASN A 46 -0.70 -8.39 21.67
N THR A 47 -0.19 -9.09 20.65
CA THR A 47 -0.34 -10.54 20.52
C THR A 47 0.98 -11.28 20.36
N GLY A 48 2.08 -10.57 20.10
CA GLY A 48 3.36 -11.17 19.74
C GLY A 48 3.34 -11.80 18.34
N SER A 49 2.32 -11.50 17.50
CA SER A 49 2.28 -11.97 16.12
C SER A 49 3.50 -11.49 15.35
N PRO A 50 4.15 -12.34 14.54
CA PRO A 50 5.31 -11.94 13.75
C PRO A 50 4.98 -10.76 12.84
N ASP A 51 5.77 -9.71 12.92
CA ASP A 51 5.78 -8.58 12.02
C ASP A 51 7.23 -8.21 11.69
N THR A 52 7.54 -8.10 10.41
CA THR A 52 8.91 -7.87 9.94
C THR A 52 9.47 -6.54 10.43
N LEU A 53 8.65 -5.49 10.45
CA LEU A 53 9.08 -4.17 10.90
C LEU A 53 9.26 -4.14 12.42
N CYS A 54 8.33 -4.70 13.19
CA CYS A 54 8.48 -4.83 14.64
C CYS A 54 9.74 -5.61 15.01
N SER A 55 10.03 -6.69 14.27
CA SER A 55 11.24 -7.48 14.44
C SER A 55 12.51 -6.67 14.11
N ALA A 56 12.50 -5.89 13.04
CA ALA A 56 13.62 -5.04 12.65
C ALA A 56 13.88 -3.93 13.68
N ILE A 57 12.82 -3.29 14.20
CA ILE A 57 12.93 -2.29 15.27
C ILE A 57 13.40 -2.95 16.56
N GLY A 58 12.86 -4.13 16.90
CA GLY A 58 13.27 -4.90 18.08
C GLY A 58 14.76 -5.32 18.06
N ALA A 59 15.29 -5.62 16.87
CA ALA A 59 16.71 -5.94 16.70
C ALA A 59 17.66 -4.75 16.99
N MET A 60 17.14 -3.53 17.08
CA MET A 60 17.91 -2.34 17.46
C MET A 60 18.05 -2.19 18.98
N ASN A 61 17.37 -3.02 19.78
CA ASN A 61 17.55 -3.02 21.22
C ASN A 61 18.98 -3.46 21.61
N PRO A 62 19.59 -2.83 22.63
CA PRO A 62 20.93 -3.21 23.08
C PRO A 62 20.95 -4.66 23.59
N THR A 63 22.04 -5.37 23.27
CA THR A 63 22.22 -6.79 23.69
C THR A 63 22.69 -6.95 25.12
N HIS A 64 23.06 -5.86 25.82
CA HIS A 64 23.56 -5.83 27.20
C HIS A 64 22.99 -4.63 27.97
N GLU A 65 23.16 -4.61 29.28
CA GLU A 65 22.66 -3.61 30.26
C GLU A 65 23.17 -2.15 30.03
N ALA A 66 23.51 -1.76 28.83
CA ALA A 66 23.80 -0.39 28.50
C ALA A 66 22.52 0.44 28.54
N ASN A 67 22.66 1.72 28.93
CA ASN A 67 21.57 2.68 28.79
C ASN A 67 21.13 2.73 27.31
N GLY A 68 19.92 2.23 27.00
CA GLY A 68 19.39 2.08 25.64
C GLY A 68 18.89 3.37 24.98
N ASP A 69 19.19 4.55 25.55
CA ASP A 69 18.67 5.83 25.03
C ASP A 69 19.15 6.12 23.60
N LYS A 70 20.40 5.79 23.29
CA LYS A 70 20.96 5.98 21.96
C LYS A 70 20.29 5.06 20.93
N GLU A 71 20.18 3.79 21.26
CA GLU A 71 19.56 2.76 20.44
C GLU A 71 18.07 3.07 20.23
N PHE A 72 17.38 3.55 21.25
CA PHE A 72 16.01 4.01 21.15
C PHE A 72 15.86 5.18 20.15
N VAL A 73 16.72 6.20 20.23
CA VAL A 73 16.71 7.32 19.29
C VAL A 73 16.96 6.86 17.85
N GLU A 74 17.89 5.93 17.63
CA GLU A 74 18.14 5.38 16.30
C GLU A 74 16.93 4.55 15.80
N ALA A 75 16.29 3.77 16.66
CA ALA A 75 15.06 3.04 16.32
C ALA A 75 13.92 3.99 15.92
N VAL A 76 13.75 5.10 16.64
CA VAL A 76 12.77 6.14 16.31
C VAL A 76 13.07 6.78 14.94
N LYS A 77 14.32 7.10 14.65
CA LYS A 77 14.72 7.64 13.33
C LYS A 77 14.41 6.65 12.21
N PHE A 78 14.77 5.38 12.39
CA PHE A 78 14.49 4.32 11.42
C PHE A 78 12.98 4.18 11.15
N ALA A 79 12.17 4.06 12.19
CA ALA A 79 10.71 3.98 12.07
C ALA A 79 10.11 5.21 11.39
N THR A 80 10.63 6.42 11.69
CA THR A 80 10.20 7.68 11.09
C THR A 80 10.46 7.72 9.58
N VAL A 81 11.63 7.27 9.14
CA VAL A 81 11.98 7.20 7.69
C VAL A 81 11.01 6.27 6.96
N ILE A 82 10.74 5.09 7.52
CA ILE A 82 9.82 4.12 6.92
C ILE A 82 8.40 4.70 6.85
N LEU A 83 7.90 5.26 7.95
CA LEU A 83 6.54 5.84 7.98
C LEU A 83 6.40 6.98 6.97
N ASN A 84 7.36 7.90 6.91
CA ASN A 84 7.32 8.99 5.94
C ASN A 84 7.32 8.50 4.49
N ASN A 85 8.12 7.48 4.17
CA ASN A 85 8.16 6.90 2.84
C ASN A 85 6.81 6.23 2.49
N LEU A 86 6.20 5.51 3.43
CA LEU A 86 4.88 4.91 3.24
C LEU A 86 3.80 5.97 3.02
N ILE A 87 3.79 7.04 3.81
CA ILE A 87 2.85 8.15 3.66
C ILE A 87 3.02 8.80 2.28
N ASN A 88 4.24 9.14 1.90
CA ASN A 88 4.52 9.78 0.60
C ASN A 88 4.10 8.88 -0.58
N HIS A 89 4.30 7.57 -0.45
CA HIS A 89 3.87 6.61 -1.44
C HIS A 89 2.33 6.56 -1.57
N GLU A 90 1.61 6.55 -0.45
CA GLU A 90 0.14 6.56 -0.47
C GLU A 90 -0.43 7.89 -0.97
N ILE A 91 0.21 9.02 -0.68
CA ILE A 91 -0.18 10.32 -1.25
C ILE A 91 -0.06 10.28 -2.78
N LYS A 92 1.07 9.80 -3.29
CA LYS A 92 1.29 9.65 -4.73
C LYS A 92 0.25 8.71 -5.36
N ASN A 93 0.02 7.55 -4.77
CA ASN A 93 -0.98 6.60 -5.25
C ASN A 93 -2.38 7.23 -5.32
N TYR A 94 -2.75 8.03 -4.32
CA TYR A 94 -4.04 8.71 -4.28
C TYR A 94 -4.19 9.78 -5.37
N GLU A 95 -3.12 10.51 -5.67
CA GLU A 95 -3.11 11.47 -6.77
C GLU A 95 -3.25 10.76 -8.12
N GLU A 96 -2.49 9.68 -8.33
CA GLU A 96 -2.57 8.85 -9.52
C GLU A 96 -3.95 8.20 -9.69
N GLU A 97 -4.57 7.75 -8.60
CA GLU A 97 -5.93 7.20 -8.62
C GLU A 97 -6.97 8.23 -9.10
N LYS A 98 -6.87 9.49 -8.68
CA LYS A 98 -7.72 10.57 -9.18
C LYS A 98 -7.56 10.78 -10.68
N GLU A 99 -6.33 10.76 -11.18
CA GLU A 99 -6.02 10.86 -12.60
C GLU A 99 -6.62 9.68 -13.38
N VAL A 100 -6.47 8.45 -12.88
CA VAL A 100 -7.07 7.24 -13.47
C VAL A 100 -8.58 7.34 -13.52
N LYS A 101 -9.22 7.84 -12.45
CA LYS A 101 -10.66 8.05 -12.41
C LYS A 101 -11.12 9.00 -13.51
N GLU A 102 -10.44 10.13 -13.68
CA GLU A 102 -10.79 11.09 -14.74
C GLU A 102 -10.63 10.49 -16.15
N ILE A 103 -9.56 9.71 -16.37
CA ILE A 103 -9.33 9.02 -17.65
C ILE A 103 -10.45 7.99 -17.87
N TYR A 104 -10.79 7.20 -16.86
CA TYR A 104 -11.87 6.22 -16.95
C TYR A 104 -13.20 6.89 -17.31
N GLU A 105 -13.56 7.98 -16.63
CA GLU A 105 -14.81 8.70 -16.89
C GLU A 105 -14.90 9.24 -18.34
N LYS A 106 -13.78 9.69 -18.89
CA LYS A 106 -13.68 10.20 -20.27
C LYS A 106 -13.54 9.09 -21.33
N SER A 107 -13.16 7.88 -20.96
CA SER A 107 -12.94 6.77 -21.89
C SER A 107 -14.25 6.31 -22.53
N ILE A 108 -14.25 6.13 -23.85
CA ILE A 108 -15.38 5.57 -24.61
C ILE A 108 -15.51 4.07 -24.30
N ASN A 109 -14.39 3.36 -24.35
CA ASN A 109 -14.33 1.95 -23.96
C ASN A 109 -14.08 1.86 -22.46
N LYS A 110 -15.03 1.27 -21.72
CA LYS A 110 -14.94 1.12 -20.27
C LYS A 110 -14.20 -0.15 -19.83
N GLU A 111 -14.06 -1.14 -20.71
CA GLU A 111 -13.38 -2.39 -20.42
C GLU A 111 -11.85 -2.27 -20.60
N ILE A 112 -11.38 -1.44 -21.54
CA ILE A 112 -9.97 -1.27 -21.86
C ILE A 112 -9.59 0.19 -21.65
N ILE A 113 -8.79 0.47 -20.65
CA ILE A 113 -8.35 1.81 -20.29
C ILE A 113 -6.93 2.04 -20.81
N VAL A 114 -6.74 3.11 -21.56
CA VAL A 114 -5.44 3.49 -22.11
C VAL A 114 -4.91 4.68 -21.31
N LEU A 115 -3.75 4.51 -20.71
CA LEU A 115 -3.04 5.54 -19.97
C LEU A 115 -1.84 6.03 -20.79
N ASP A 116 -1.47 7.29 -20.65
CA ASP A 116 -0.29 7.88 -21.28
C ASP A 116 1.02 7.62 -20.53
N LYS A 117 0.91 7.12 -19.31
CA LYS A 117 2.01 6.65 -18.43
C LYS A 117 1.49 5.56 -17.49
N HIS A 118 2.39 4.82 -16.85
CA HIS A 118 1.98 3.91 -15.77
C HIS A 118 1.48 4.73 -14.56
N LEU A 119 0.25 4.46 -14.12
CA LEU A 119 -0.39 5.05 -12.96
C LEU A 119 -0.88 3.96 -12.00
N HIS A 120 -1.01 4.28 -10.72
CA HIS A 120 -1.63 3.39 -9.74
C HIS A 120 -3.15 3.32 -9.98
N PHE A 121 -3.64 2.21 -10.50
CA PHE A 121 -5.04 2.01 -10.85
C PHE A 121 -5.76 0.95 -10.01
N THR A 122 -5.01 0.21 -9.19
CA THR A 122 -5.51 -0.98 -8.47
C THR A 122 -6.42 -0.65 -7.30
N ASP A 123 -6.51 0.60 -6.87
CA ASP A 123 -7.44 1.02 -5.83
C ASP A 123 -8.79 1.48 -6.41
N TYR A 124 -8.84 1.96 -7.67
CA TYR A 124 -10.06 2.50 -8.28
C TYR A 124 -10.71 1.55 -9.30
N LEU A 125 -9.95 1.04 -10.28
CA LEU A 125 -10.50 0.27 -11.39
C LEU A 125 -11.14 -1.08 -11.00
N PRO A 126 -10.78 -1.76 -9.91
CA PRO A 126 -11.51 -2.94 -9.47
C PRO A 126 -13.01 -2.74 -9.32
N GLY A 127 -13.45 -1.57 -8.83
CA GLY A 127 -14.86 -1.22 -8.65
C GLY A 127 -15.60 -0.81 -9.93
N THR A 128 -14.97 -0.90 -11.11
CA THR A 128 -15.50 -0.42 -12.40
C THR A 128 -15.69 -1.56 -13.41
N GLU A 129 -16.05 -1.25 -14.65
CA GLU A 129 -16.13 -2.22 -15.75
C GLU A 129 -14.76 -2.54 -16.38
N ALA A 130 -13.70 -1.81 -16.03
CA ALA A 130 -12.37 -2.00 -16.60
C ALA A 130 -11.82 -3.41 -16.33
N ILE A 131 -11.29 -4.03 -17.38
CA ILE A 131 -10.73 -5.39 -17.37
C ILE A 131 -9.23 -5.33 -17.63
N TYR A 132 -8.79 -4.46 -18.52
CA TYR A 132 -7.40 -4.28 -18.89
C TYR A 132 -7.00 -2.80 -18.89
N VAL A 133 -5.73 -2.56 -18.55
CA VAL A 133 -5.09 -1.24 -18.65
C VAL A 133 -3.90 -1.35 -19.58
N ILE A 134 -3.77 -0.41 -20.50
CA ILE A 134 -2.66 -0.31 -21.46
C ILE A 134 -1.90 0.97 -21.16
N PHE A 135 -0.58 0.90 -21.08
CA PHE A 135 0.30 2.05 -20.83
C PHE A 135 1.66 1.86 -21.51
N PRO A 136 2.42 2.95 -21.77
CA PRO A 136 3.77 2.87 -22.33
C PRO A 136 4.71 2.05 -21.43
N SER A 137 5.48 1.16 -22.05
CA SER A 137 6.48 0.35 -21.34
C SER A 137 7.83 1.05 -21.28
N ASN A 138 8.52 0.97 -20.16
CA ASN A 138 9.90 1.46 -20.01
C ASN A 138 10.91 0.70 -20.91
N ARG A 139 10.50 -0.45 -21.46
CA ARG A 139 11.30 -1.27 -22.39
C ARG A 139 11.01 -0.96 -23.85
N GLY A 140 10.19 0.07 -24.12
CA GLY A 140 9.67 0.42 -25.44
C GLY A 140 8.34 -0.28 -25.74
N GLY A 141 7.54 0.33 -26.63
CA GLY A 141 6.18 -0.13 -26.94
C GLY A 141 5.21 0.07 -25.77
N TYR A 142 4.24 -0.83 -25.65
CA TYR A 142 3.19 -0.77 -24.64
C TYR A 142 3.13 -2.04 -23.79
N SER A 143 2.72 -1.90 -22.55
CA SER A 143 2.37 -2.99 -21.64
C SER A 143 0.86 -3.05 -21.47
N ALA A 144 0.32 -4.26 -21.35
CA ALA A 144 -1.06 -4.49 -20.95
C ALA A 144 -1.06 -5.21 -19.59
N GLN A 145 -1.90 -4.73 -18.67
CA GLN A 145 -2.06 -5.32 -17.34
C GLN A 145 -3.54 -5.59 -17.08
N GLY A 146 -3.85 -6.76 -16.48
CA GLY A 146 -5.20 -7.08 -16.06
C GLY A 146 -5.61 -6.30 -14.82
N VAL A 147 -6.88 -5.92 -14.75
CA VAL A 147 -7.46 -5.31 -13.54
C VAL A 147 -7.80 -6.40 -12.55
N PRO A 148 -7.35 -6.33 -11.29
CA PRO A 148 -7.69 -7.32 -10.27
C PRO A 148 -9.16 -7.21 -9.86
N ILE A 149 -9.71 -8.28 -9.24
CA ILE A 149 -11.10 -8.29 -8.76
C ILE A 149 -11.33 -7.34 -7.59
N ASN A 150 -10.29 -7.06 -6.80
CA ASN A 150 -10.26 -6.04 -5.75
C ASN A 150 -8.82 -5.58 -5.48
N SER A 151 -8.65 -4.55 -4.65
CA SER A 151 -7.33 -3.96 -4.34
C SER A 151 -6.41 -4.84 -3.47
N ASP A 152 -6.94 -5.89 -2.86
CA ASP A 152 -6.22 -6.73 -1.88
C ASP A 152 -5.77 -8.08 -2.50
N THR A 153 -5.98 -8.30 -3.82
CA THR A 153 -5.66 -9.54 -4.51
C THR A 153 -4.90 -9.31 -5.81
N VAL A 154 -4.21 -10.34 -6.27
CA VAL A 154 -3.61 -10.42 -7.61
C VAL A 154 -4.52 -11.17 -8.62
N GLU A 155 -5.66 -11.70 -8.15
CA GLU A 155 -6.61 -12.39 -9.02
C GLU A 155 -7.27 -11.38 -9.98
N LEU A 156 -7.20 -11.67 -11.29
CA LEU A 156 -7.68 -10.78 -12.33
C LEU A 156 -9.17 -10.97 -12.60
N LYS A 157 -9.89 -9.90 -12.91
CA LYS A 157 -11.28 -9.97 -13.39
C LYS A 157 -11.41 -10.85 -14.63
N ARG A 158 -10.43 -10.77 -15.52
CA ARG A 158 -10.30 -11.63 -16.69
C ARG A 158 -8.81 -11.93 -16.91
N PRO A 159 -8.38 -13.21 -16.86
CA PRO A 159 -7.01 -13.58 -17.18
C PRO A 159 -6.72 -13.33 -18.66
N PHE A 160 -5.45 -13.16 -19.01
CA PHE A 160 -5.03 -13.15 -20.42
C PHE A 160 -5.20 -14.54 -21.04
N PRO A 161 -5.40 -14.62 -22.37
CA PRO A 161 -5.42 -15.90 -23.08
C PRO A 161 -4.13 -16.69 -22.80
N LEU A 162 -4.27 -17.99 -22.54
CA LEU A 162 -3.11 -18.87 -22.28
C LEU A 162 -2.09 -18.85 -23.43
N SER A 163 -2.57 -18.72 -24.69
CA SER A 163 -1.70 -18.59 -25.87
C SER A 163 -0.74 -17.39 -25.84
N TRP A 164 -1.00 -16.39 -24.99
CA TRP A 164 -0.11 -15.23 -24.84
C TRP A 164 1.02 -15.48 -23.83
N THR A 165 0.89 -16.50 -23.01
CA THR A 165 1.88 -16.85 -21.98
C THR A 165 2.84 -17.95 -22.43
N GLU A 166 2.51 -18.69 -23.49
CA GLU A 166 3.29 -19.82 -24.00
C GLU A 166 4.41 -19.42 -24.99
N GLU A 167 4.41 -18.18 -25.48
CA GLU A 167 5.35 -17.68 -26.49
C GLU A 167 6.46 -16.76 -25.94
N LEU A 168 6.71 -16.76 -24.64
CA LEU A 168 7.90 -16.08 -24.12
C LEU A 168 9.14 -16.94 -24.43
N PRO A 169 10.07 -16.47 -25.31
CA PRO A 169 11.30 -17.20 -25.53
C PRO A 169 12.04 -17.34 -24.21
N GLU A 170 12.51 -18.55 -23.91
CA GLU A 170 13.44 -18.80 -22.82
C GLU A 170 14.69 -17.95 -23.03
N TYR A 171 14.96 -16.96 -22.15
CA TYR A 171 16.18 -16.17 -22.10
C TYR A 171 17.11 -16.72 -21.03
#